data_fd20734953b8f73eacbaeb4b4831148f
#
_entry.id   fd20734953b8f73eacbaeb4b4831148f
#
_cell.length_a   1.000
_cell.length_b   1.000
_cell.length_c   1.000
_cell.angle_alpha   90.00
_cell.angle_beta   90.00
_cell.angle_gamma   90.00
#
_symmetry.space_group_name_H-M   'P 1'
#
loop_
_entity.id
_entity.type
_entity.pdbx_description
1 polymer ?
#
loop_
_entity_poly.entity_id
_entity_poly.type
_entity_poly.pdbx_seq_one_letter_code
_entity_poly.pdbx_strand_id
1 'polypeptide(L)'
;MLKSNKELCVYAKSLGVDLFGIADLSSAKSFIENQGGQYLAGFPRAVSLGIRLLDDIIDQLNNHGDLVTISTYRGLYTTVNSALDRAALLVAKRIQDMGFHAYFVPASSMLNNGRLEAAFSHKVAANLAGLGWVGKNCLLITPEFGPRVRFATVLTDVPSVTGSPITNRCGSCTRCADICPSKAIIGKAFASGESRDMRLKANHCDEYTEERIKVFGDVNCGLCVHVCPHGSKRLRNTAHA
;
A
#
# COMPACT_ATOMS: atom_id res chain seq x y z
N MET A 1 -14.16 -0.74 -21.54
CA MET A 1 -14.07 0.03 -20.28
C MET A 1 -15.37 0.80 -20.13
N LEU A 2 -16.10 0.63 -19.02
CA LEU A 2 -17.33 1.40 -18.79
C LEU A 2 -17.01 2.90 -18.73
N LYS A 3 -17.99 3.76 -19.12
CA LYS A 3 -17.82 5.22 -19.08
C LYS A 3 -17.38 5.70 -17.69
N SER A 4 -17.95 5.15 -16.62
CA SER A 4 -17.61 5.43 -15.24
C SER A 4 -16.15 5.15 -14.88
N ASN A 5 -15.56 4.02 -15.32
CA ASN A 5 -14.16 3.69 -15.07
C ASN A 5 -13.21 4.73 -15.68
N LYS A 6 -13.46 5.13 -16.94
CA LYS A 6 -12.62 6.11 -17.65
C LYS A 6 -12.72 7.47 -16.97
N GLU A 7 -13.92 7.89 -16.60
CA GLU A 7 -14.16 9.17 -15.94
C GLU A 7 -13.46 9.24 -14.57
N LEU A 8 -13.65 8.23 -13.71
CA LEU A 8 -13.00 8.17 -12.41
C LEU A 8 -11.47 8.09 -12.51
N CYS A 9 -10.94 7.34 -13.49
CA CYS A 9 -9.50 7.26 -13.72
C CYS A 9 -8.91 8.61 -14.13
N VAL A 10 -9.53 9.30 -15.09
CA VAL A 10 -9.06 10.63 -15.54
C VAL A 10 -9.15 11.63 -14.39
N TYR A 11 -10.23 11.60 -13.62
CA TYR A 11 -10.38 12.47 -12.46
C TYR A 11 -9.33 12.20 -11.39
N ALA A 12 -9.11 10.94 -11.00
CA ALA A 12 -8.08 10.58 -10.03
C ALA A 12 -6.68 11.02 -10.48
N LYS A 13 -6.34 10.82 -11.75
CA LYS A 13 -5.05 11.27 -12.30
C LYS A 13 -4.89 12.79 -12.26
N SER A 14 -5.95 13.56 -12.50
CA SER A 14 -5.92 15.03 -12.37
C SER A 14 -5.68 15.52 -10.95
N LEU A 15 -5.87 14.63 -9.95
CA LEU A 15 -5.58 14.88 -8.54
C LEU A 15 -4.15 14.47 -8.12
N GLY A 16 -3.30 14.06 -9.06
CA GLY A 16 -1.92 13.64 -8.81
C GLY A 16 -1.74 12.15 -8.47
N VAL A 17 -2.75 11.31 -8.74
CA VAL A 17 -2.67 9.86 -8.53
C VAL A 17 -1.93 9.22 -9.71
N ASP A 18 -0.89 8.43 -9.41
CA ASP A 18 -0.09 7.71 -10.42
C ASP A 18 -0.74 6.39 -10.84
N LEU A 19 -1.32 5.66 -9.88
CA LEU A 19 -1.94 4.36 -10.09
C LEU A 19 -3.42 4.39 -9.73
N PHE A 20 -4.24 3.88 -10.62
CA PHE A 20 -5.68 3.76 -10.45
C PHE A 20 -6.14 2.35 -10.86
N GLY A 21 -6.94 1.70 -10.03
CA GLY A 21 -7.57 0.43 -10.36
C GLY A 21 -8.85 0.22 -9.57
N ILE A 22 -9.71 -0.67 -10.06
CA ILE A 22 -10.95 -1.03 -9.38
C ILE A 22 -10.94 -2.53 -9.11
N ALA A 23 -11.17 -2.90 -7.87
CA ALA A 23 -11.22 -4.26 -7.36
C ALA A 23 -12.65 -4.78 -7.25
N ASP A 24 -12.85 -6.06 -7.55
CA ASP A 24 -13.97 -6.85 -7.06
C ASP A 24 -13.60 -7.39 -5.67
N LEU A 25 -14.43 -7.12 -4.66
CA LEU A 25 -14.17 -7.51 -3.27
C LEU A 25 -14.81 -8.84 -2.86
N SER A 26 -15.54 -9.50 -3.76
CA SER A 26 -16.30 -10.73 -3.46
C SER A 26 -15.43 -11.83 -2.84
N SER A 27 -14.22 -12.05 -3.38
CA SER A 27 -13.27 -13.06 -2.88
C SER A 27 -12.60 -12.69 -1.54
N ALA A 28 -12.66 -11.42 -1.13
CA ALA A 28 -12.07 -10.94 0.12
C ALA A 28 -13.12 -10.61 1.20
N LYS A 29 -14.40 -10.87 0.97
CA LYS A 29 -15.50 -10.45 1.84
C LYS A 29 -15.30 -10.88 3.29
N SER A 30 -15.02 -12.16 3.54
CA SER A 30 -14.80 -12.68 4.90
C SER A 30 -13.58 -12.06 5.58
N PHE A 31 -12.51 -11.79 4.81
CA PHE A 31 -11.33 -11.10 5.33
C PHE A 31 -11.67 -9.66 5.75
N ILE A 32 -12.43 -8.94 4.91
CA ILE A 32 -12.84 -7.56 5.19
C ILE A 32 -13.77 -7.51 6.41
N GLU A 33 -14.70 -8.46 6.51
CA GLU A 33 -15.62 -8.56 7.66
C GLU A 33 -14.86 -8.80 8.98
N ASN A 34 -13.91 -9.70 8.98
CA ASN A 34 -13.07 -9.99 10.15
C ASN A 34 -12.17 -8.82 10.57
N GLN A 35 -11.77 -7.96 9.63
CA GLN A 35 -10.89 -6.81 9.88
C GLN A 35 -11.68 -5.54 10.24
N GLY A 36 -12.69 -5.18 9.45
CA GLY A 36 -13.38 -3.90 9.51
C GLY A 36 -14.89 -3.97 9.75
N GLY A 37 -15.42 -5.20 9.91
CA GLY A 37 -16.83 -5.42 10.21
C GLY A 37 -17.73 -5.55 8.96
N GLN A 38 -18.96 -5.96 9.23
CA GLN A 38 -19.96 -6.29 8.22
C GLN A 38 -20.29 -5.10 7.29
N TYR A 39 -20.28 -3.87 7.83
CA TYR A 39 -20.59 -2.69 7.03
C TYR A 39 -19.59 -2.51 5.87
N LEU A 40 -18.28 -2.61 6.13
CA LEU A 40 -17.25 -2.50 5.08
C LEU A 40 -17.27 -3.70 4.12
N ALA A 41 -17.58 -4.89 4.62
CA ALA A 41 -17.74 -6.11 3.81
C ALA A 41 -18.98 -6.07 2.90
N GLY A 42 -19.90 -5.15 3.12
CA GLY A 42 -21.10 -4.92 2.29
C GLY A 42 -20.80 -4.24 0.94
N PHE A 43 -19.66 -3.57 0.80
CA PHE A 43 -19.29 -2.94 -0.47
C PHE A 43 -18.76 -3.98 -1.47
N PRO A 44 -19.33 -4.03 -2.70
CA PRO A 44 -18.90 -5.01 -3.70
C PRO A 44 -17.57 -4.67 -4.38
N ARG A 45 -17.14 -3.41 -4.36
CA ARG A 45 -15.99 -2.91 -5.10
C ARG A 45 -15.14 -1.94 -4.28
N ALA A 46 -13.90 -1.76 -4.73
CA ALA A 46 -13.01 -0.74 -4.20
C ALA A 46 -12.24 -0.05 -5.33
N VAL A 47 -12.21 1.27 -5.31
CA VAL A 47 -11.26 2.06 -6.08
C VAL A 47 -9.96 2.14 -5.28
N SER A 48 -8.86 1.68 -5.86
CA SER A 48 -7.52 1.79 -5.29
C SER A 48 -6.75 2.91 -5.98
N LEU A 49 -6.21 3.83 -5.17
CA LEU A 49 -5.46 5.00 -5.61
C LEU A 49 -4.04 4.88 -5.07
N GLY A 50 -3.04 5.04 -5.95
CA GLY A 50 -1.62 4.98 -5.57
C GLY A 50 -0.86 6.22 -5.97
N ILE A 51 -0.01 6.74 -5.07
CA ILE A 51 0.96 7.80 -5.36
C ILE A 51 2.37 7.25 -5.14
N ARG A 52 3.23 7.46 -6.15
CA ARG A 52 4.64 7.06 -6.13
C ARG A 52 5.44 7.90 -5.14
N LEU A 53 6.33 7.24 -4.41
CA LEU A 53 7.34 7.89 -3.59
C LEU A 53 8.53 8.33 -4.44
N LEU A 54 9.19 9.42 -4.07
CA LEU A 54 10.35 9.95 -4.79
C LEU A 54 11.56 9.03 -4.63
N ASP A 55 12.11 8.58 -5.75
CA ASP A 55 13.21 7.60 -5.78
C ASP A 55 14.44 8.07 -5.02
N ASP A 56 14.87 9.33 -5.21
CA ASP A 56 16.09 9.86 -4.58
C ASP A 56 16.01 9.85 -3.05
N ILE A 57 14.82 10.11 -2.49
CA ILE A 57 14.60 10.05 -1.04
C ILE A 57 14.65 8.60 -0.57
N ILE A 58 14.00 7.67 -1.30
CA ILE A 58 14.01 6.25 -0.95
C ILE A 58 15.42 5.67 -1.07
N ASP A 59 16.20 6.11 -2.06
CA ASP A 59 17.57 5.61 -2.28
C ASP A 59 18.55 6.08 -1.18
N GLN A 60 18.25 7.15 -0.45
CA GLN A 60 19.02 7.58 0.72
C GLN A 60 18.78 6.73 1.98
N LEU A 61 17.75 5.87 2.01
CA LEU A 61 17.42 5.10 3.21
C LEU A 61 18.48 4.07 3.65
N ASN A 62 19.51 3.80 2.85
CA ASN A 62 20.69 3.07 3.32
C ASN A 62 21.40 3.83 4.46
N ASN A 63 21.27 5.17 4.53
CA ASN A 63 21.77 6.04 5.59
C ASN A 63 20.68 6.32 6.63
N HIS A 64 19.87 5.34 6.99
CA HIS A 64 18.70 5.52 7.86
C HIS A 64 19.01 5.92 9.33
N GLY A 65 20.27 6.12 9.68
CA GLY A 65 20.72 6.76 10.92
C GLY A 65 20.97 8.26 10.79
N ASP A 66 21.00 8.80 9.56
CA ASP A 66 21.21 10.22 9.31
C ASP A 66 19.91 11.04 9.51
N LEU A 67 20.02 12.16 10.26
CA LEU A 67 18.86 13.00 10.60
C LEU A 67 18.19 13.63 9.38
N VAL A 68 18.97 14.01 8.35
CA VAL A 68 18.42 14.60 7.12
C VAL A 68 17.60 13.56 6.36
N THR A 69 18.16 12.36 6.19
CA THR A 69 17.48 11.22 5.57
C THR A 69 16.17 10.86 6.28
N ILE A 70 16.20 10.76 7.61
CA ILE A 70 15.05 10.44 8.45
C ILE A 70 13.96 11.50 8.29
N SER A 71 14.32 12.77 8.48
CA SER A 71 13.38 13.90 8.41
C SER A 71 12.74 14.02 7.02
N THR A 72 13.54 13.87 5.96
CA THR A 72 13.06 13.99 4.58
C THR A 72 12.14 12.83 4.21
N TYR A 73 12.48 11.59 4.59
CA TYR A 73 11.61 10.43 4.32
C TYR A 73 10.29 10.51 5.10
N ARG A 74 10.33 10.93 6.36
CA ARG A 74 9.13 11.20 7.15
C ARG A 74 8.24 12.25 6.48
N GLY A 75 8.82 13.38 6.06
CA GLY A 75 8.12 14.44 5.35
C GLY A 75 7.45 13.93 4.08
N LEU A 76 8.17 13.17 3.25
CA LEU A 76 7.63 12.52 2.05
C LEU A 76 6.45 11.60 2.40
N TYR A 77 6.61 10.74 3.40
CA TYR A 77 5.58 9.78 3.82
C TYR A 77 4.29 10.48 4.24
N THR A 78 4.39 11.50 5.09
CA THR A 78 3.25 12.27 5.59
C THR A 78 2.58 13.07 4.47
N THR A 79 3.36 13.74 3.61
CA THR A 79 2.83 14.54 2.51
C THR A 79 2.10 13.67 1.48
N VAL A 80 2.67 12.51 1.12
CA VAL A 80 2.01 11.58 0.18
C VAL A 80 0.74 10.98 0.77
N ASN A 81 0.70 10.65 2.06
CA ASN A 81 -0.53 10.19 2.70
C ASN A 81 -1.61 11.29 2.68
N SER A 82 -1.28 12.53 3.00
CA SER A 82 -2.22 13.67 2.96
C SER A 82 -2.75 13.92 1.54
N ALA A 83 -1.90 13.80 0.52
CA ALA A 83 -2.31 13.92 -0.87
C ALA A 83 -3.27 12.78 -1.28
N LEU A 84 -2.99 11.55 -0.84
CA LEU A 84 -3.87 10.38 -1.05
C LEU A 84 -5.20 10.54 -0.35
N ASP A 85 -5.22 11.02 0.89
CA ASP A 85 -6.45 11.25 1.66
C ASP A 85 -7.34 12.26 0.97
N ARG A 86 -6.74 13.36 0.49
CA ARG A 86 -7.46 14.36 -0.31
C ARG A 86 -8.00 13.77 -1.61
N ALA A 87 -7.17 13.04 -2.36
CA ALA A 87 -7.59 12.43 -3.62
C ALA A 87 -8.72 11.41 -3.40
N ALA A 88 -8.60 10.55 -2.39
CA ALA A 88 -9.62 9.55 -2.05
C ALA A 88 -10.94 10.20 -1.62
N LEU A 89 -10.89 11.25 -0.81
CA LEU A 89 -12.07 12.02 -0.44
C LEU A 89 -12.77 12.62 -1.67
N LEU A 90 -12.01 13.24 -2.59
CA LEU A 90 -12.57 13.87 -3.79
C LEU A 90 -13.14 12.82 -4.76
N VAL A 91 -12.48 11.67 -4.91
CA VAL A 91 -13.01 10.54 -5.71
C VAL A 91 -14.28 9.98 -5.07
N ALA A 92 -14.33 9.84 -3.74
CA ALA A 92 -15.53 9.41 -3.03
C ALA A 92 -16.70 10.39 -3.24
N LYS A 93 -16.45 11.70 -3.14
CA LYS A 93 -17.44 12.73 -3.45
C LYS A 93 -17.94 12.63 -4.89
N ARG A 94 -17.02 12.45 -5.85
CA ARG A 94 -17.40 12.27 -7.27
C ARG A 94 -18.31 11.06 -7.48
N ILE A 95 -18.01 9.92 -6.82
CA ILE A 95 -18.85 8.72 -6.86
C ILE A 95 -20.23 9.01 -6.26
N GLN A 96 -20.29 9.71 -5.14
CA GLN A 96 -21.53 10.12 -4.49
C GLN A 96 -22.36 11.05 -5.38
N ASP A 97 -21.73 12.02 -6.07
CA ASP A 97 -22.39 12.91 -7.04
C ASP A 97 -22.97 12.15 -8.25
N MET A 98 -22.40 10.97 -8.57
CA MET A 98 -22.93 10.05 -9.58
C MET A 98 -24.11 9.20 -9.07
N GLY A 99 -24.53 9.35 -7.80
CA GLY A 99 -25.64 8.64 -7.19
C GLY A 99 -25.29 7.27 -6.59
N PHE A 100 -24.01 6.96 -6.38
CA PHE A 100 -23.55 5.71 -5.79
C PHE A 100 -23.04 5.89 -4.35
N HIS A 101 -22.99 4.80 -3.60
CA HIS A 101 -22.38 4.78 -2.28
C HIS A 101 -20.85 4.83 -2.39
N ALA A 102 -20.24 5.60 -1.49
CA ALA A 102 -18.80 5.71 -1.39
C ALA A 102 -18.36 5.81 0.07
N TYR A 103 -17.35 5.02 0.46
CA TYR A 103 -16.74 5.06 1.78
C TYR A 103 -15.23 5.21 1.62
N PHE A 104 -14.70 6.35 1.98
CA PHE A 104 -13.28 6.64 1.89
C PHE A 104 -12.53 6.02 3.07
N VAL A 105 -11.41 5.35 2.77
CA VAL A 105 -10.48 4.78 3.77
C VAL A 105 -9.17 5.57 3.71
N PRO A 106 -8.76 6.24 4.81
CA PRO A 106 -7.53 7.03 4.83
C PRO A 106 -6.28 6.19 4.58
N ALA A 107 -5.26 6.78 3.93
CA ALA A 107 -4.01 6.11 3.53
C ALA A 107 -3.19 5.57 4.73
N SER A 108 -3.33 6.18 5.89
CA SER A 108 -2.61 5.76 7.10
C SER A 108 -3.48 6.01 8.33
N SER A 109 -4.31 5.03 8.65
CA SER A 109 -5.18 5.06 9.85
C SER A 109 -5.14 3.67 10.48
N MET A 110 -4.79 3.58 11.75
CA MET A 110 -4.79 2.33 12.51
C MET A 110 -5.94 2.30 13.51
N LEU A 111 -6.48 1.10 13.72
CA LEU A 111 -7.41 0.85 14.81
C LEU A 111 -6.63 0.69 16.12
N ASN A 112 -7.17 1.25 17.20
CA ASN A 112 -6.61 1.06 18.54
C ASN A 112 -7.13 -0.27 19.14
N ASN A 113 -6.79 -1.39 18.51
CA ASN A 113 -7.22 -2.73 18.92
C ASN A 113 -6.05 -3.67 19.26
N GLY A 114 -4.82 -3.15 19.36
CA GLY A 114 -3.60 -3.91 19.66
C GLY A 114 -3.12 -4.81 18.52
N ARG A 115 -3.80 -4.82 17.36
CA ARG A 115 -3.47 -5.72 16.23
C ARG A 115 -2.61 -5.07 15.14
N LEU A 116 -2.25 -3.79 15.30
CA LEU A 116 -1.47 -3.02 14.31
C LEU A 116 -2.06 -3.12 12.89
N GLU A 117 -3.35 -2.88 12.78
CA GLU A 117 -4.10 -2.95 11.52
C GLU A 117 -5.06 -1.77 11.36
N ALA A 118 -5.38 -1.44 10.12
CA ALA A 118 -6.43 -0.48 9.78
C ALA A 118 -7.78 -1.17 9.65
N ALA A 119 -8.88 -0.39 9.57
CA ALA A 119 -10.21 -0.94 9.33
C ALA A 119 -10.33 -1.66 7.96
N PHE A 120 -9.48 -1.30 7.01
CA PHE A 120 -9.44 -1.93 5.69
C PHE A 120 -8.00 -1.98 5.15
N SER A 121 -7.63 -3.07 4.49
CA SER A 121 -6.30 -3.26 3.91
C SER A 121 -6.23 -2.73 2.47
N HIS A 122 -5.58 -1.58 2.26
CA HIS A 122 -5.33 -1.04 0.91
C HIS A 122 -4.63 -2.04 -0.02
N LYS A 123 -3.79 -2.92 0.53
CA LYS A 123 -3.09 -3.97 -0.24
C LYS A 123 -4.05 -4.97 -0.85
N VAL A 124 -5.16 -5.28 -0.18
CA VAL A 124 -6.20 -6.16 -0.70
C VAL A 124 -6.87 -5.50 -1.91
N ALA A 125 -7.33 -4.27 -1.78
CA ALA A 125 -7.93 -3.54 -2.90
C ALA A 125 -6.95 -3.42 -4.08
N ALA A 126 -5.72 -3.00 -3.84
CA ALA A 126 -4.73 -2.80 -4.89
C ALA A 126 -4.31 -4.11 -5.59
N ASN A 127 -4.23 -5.23 -4.84
CA ASN A 127 -3.95 -6.55 -5.42
C ASN A 127 -5.12 -7.05 -6.27
N LEU A 128 -6.34 -7.00 -5.76
CA LEU A 128 -7.55 -7.40 -6.49
C LEU A 128 -7.82 -6.51 -7.70
N ALA A 129 -7.41 -5.24 -7.65
CA ALA A 129 -7.46 -4.31 -8.78
C ALA A 129 -6.39 -4.58 -9.86
N GLY A 130 -5.47 -5.53 -9.64
CA GLY A 130 -4.39 -5.84 -10.58
C GLY A 130 -3.24 -4.85 -10.58
N LEU A 131 -3.11 -3.98 -9.56
CA LEU A 131 -2.04 -2.98 -9.49
C LEU A 131 -0.69 -3.56 -9.04
N GLY A 132 -0.68 -4.78 -8.51
CA GLY A 132 0.53 -5.42 -8.04
C GLY A 132 0.25 -6.73 -7.28
N TRP A 133 1.31 -7.30 -6.74
CA TRP A 133 1.25 -8.50 -5.88
C TRP A 133 1.68 -8.19 -4.46
N VAL A 134 1.23 -8.99 -3.51
CA VAL A 134 1.69 -8.88 -2.12
C VAL A 134 3.09 -9.50 -2.02
N GLY A 135 4.09 -8.68 -1.72
CA GLY A 135 5.48 -9.12 -1.58
C GLY A 135 5.78 -9.85 -0.27
N LYS A 136 6.96 -10.45 -0.20
CA LYS A 136 7.49 -11.09 1.03
C LYS A 136 7.66 -10.12 2.20
N ASN A 137 7.80 -8.81 1.91
CA ASN A 137 7.80 -7.72 2.89
C ASN A 137 6.40 -7.28 3.34
N CYS A 138 5.36 -8.00 2.95
CA CYS A 138 3.95 -7.67 3.21
C CYS A 138 3.49 -6.30 2.68
N LEU A 139 4.24 -5.70 1.75
CA LEU A 139 3.81 -4.53 0.98
C LEU A 139 3.22 -4.96 -0.35
N LEU A 140 2.44 -4.08 -0.98
CA LEU A 140 2.10 -4.26 -2.39
C LEU A 140 3.31 -3.87 -3.25
N ILE A 141 3.68 -4.74 -4.17
CA ILE A 141 4.76 -4.52 -5.14
C ILE A 141 4.12 -4.30 -6.50
N THR A 142 4.26 -3.11 -7.05
CA THR A 142 3.74 -2.77 -8.38
C THR A 142 4.78 -3.09 -9.45
N PRO A 143 4.37 -3.43 -10.69
CA PRO A 143 5.30 -3.65 -11.80
C PRO A 143 6.12 -2.41 -12.14
N GLU A 144 5.49 -1.21 -12.02
CA GLU A 144 6.07 0.06 -12.43
C GLU A 144 7.02 0.65 -11.39
N PHE A 145 6.63 0.60 -10.10
CA PHE A 145 7.31 1.33 -9.01
C PHE A 145 7.73 0.43 -7.86
N GLY A 146 7.51 -0.88 -7.96
CA GLY A 146 7.76 -1.80 -6.85
C GLY A 146 6.98 -1.42 -5.59
N PRO A 147 7.61 -1.45 -4.40
CA PRO A 147 6.96 -1.04 -3.15
C PRO A 147 7.02 0.47 -2.89
N ARG A 148 7.55 1.27 -3.82
CA ARG A 148 7.71 2.73 -3.68
C ARG A 148 6.41 3.47 -3.99
N VAL A 149 5.30 2.98 -3.43
CA VAL A 149 3.95 3.53 -3.62
C VAL A 149 3.20 3.50 -2.30
N ARG A 150 2.46 4.56 -2.01
CA ARG A 150 1.44 4.57 -0.95
C ARG A 150 0.07 4.46 -1.58
N PHE A 151 -0.88 3.89 -0.84
CA PHE A 151 -2.23 3.65 -1.33
C PHE A 151 -3.30 4.22 -0.40
N ALA A 152 -4.40 4.69 -1.00
CA ALA A 152 -5.70 4.91 -0.35
C ALA A 152 -6.79 4.14 -1.10
N THR A 153 -7.95 3.98 -0.48
CA THR A 153 -9.05 3.18 -1.04
C THR A 153 -10.37 3.91 -0.86
N VAL A 154 -11.24 3.81 -1.86
CA VAL A 154 -12.66 4.17 -1.75
C VAL A 154 -13.49 2.92 -2.01
N LEU A 155 -14.20 2.46 -0.99
CA LEU A 155 -15.17 1.37 -1.13
C LEU A 155 -16.45 1.92 -1.80
N THR A 156 -17.06 1.16 -2.71
CA THR A 156 -18.18 1.65 -3.50
C THR A 156 -19.01 0.52 -4.12
N ASP A 157 -20.23 0.85 -4.52
CA ASP A 157 -21.11 0.01 -5.32
C ASP A 157 -21.18 0.44 -6.79
N VAL A 158 -20.42 1.47 -7.21
CA VAL A 158 -20.44 1.95 -8.60
C VAL A 158 -20.16 0.82 -9.58
N PRO A 159 -21.03 0.60 -10.59
CA PRO A 159 -20.83 -0.43 -11.60
C PRO A 159 -19.54 -0.16 -12.39
N SER A 160 -18.64 -1.12 -12.39
CA SER A 160 -17.29 -0.93 -12.94
C SER A 160 -16.71 -2.24 -13.46
N VAL A 161 -15.85 -2.14 -14.47
CA VAL A 161 -14.96 -3.24 -14.86
C VAL A 161 -13.80 -3.29 -13.87
N THR A 162 -13.59 -4.43 -13.26
CA THR A 162 -12.56 -4.66 -12.24
C THR A 162 -11.30 -5.27 -12.85
N GLY A 163 -10.17 -5.06 -12.18
CA GLY A 163 -8.92 -5.75 -12.48
C GLY A 163 -8.92 -7.20 -11.96
N SER A 164 -7.77 -7.84 -12.07
CA SER A 164 -7.52 -9.18 -11.55
C SER A 164 -6.11 -9.24 -10.93
N PRO A 165 -5.91 -10.03 -9.86
CA PRO A 165 -4.61 -10.21 -9.24
C PRO A 165 -3.55 -10.68 -10.25
N ILE A 166 -2.35 -10.15 -10.11
CA ILE A 166 -1.21 -10.56 -10.93
C ILE A 166 -0.29 -11.51 -10.16
N THR A 167 0.43 -12.35 -10.90
CA THR A 167 1.32 -13.36 -10.33
C THR A 167 2.42 -12.72 -9.48
N ASN A 168 2.74 -13.36 -8.34
CA ASN A 168 3.84 -12.96 -7.47
C ASN A 168 5.20 -13.15 -8.18
N ARG A 169 6.04 -12.11 -8.17
CA ARG A 169 7.35 -12.11 -8.83
C ARG A 169 8.53 -12.01 -7.85
N CYS A 170 8.31 -12.24 -6.56
CA CYS A 170 9.40 -12.22 -5.57
C CYS A 170 10.37 -13.40 -5.75
N GLY A 171 9.93 -14.55 -6.29
CA GLY A 171 10.77 -15.73 -6.53
C GLY A 171 11.58 -16.14 -5.29
N SER A 172 12.86 -16.43 -5.48
CA SER A 172 13.81 -16.76 -4.42
C SER A 172 14.38 -15.56 -3.66
N CYS A 173 14.09 -14.32 -4.07
CA CYS A 173 14.63 -13.11 -3.44
C CYS A 173 14.30 -13.01 -1.96
N THR A 174 15.29 -12.70 -1.11
CA THR A 174 15.18 -12.54 0.35
C THR A 174 15.61 -11.16 0.85
N ARG A 175 16.02 -10.25 -0.02
CA ARG A 175 16.64 -8.95 0.33
C ARG A 175 15.90 -8.17 1.41
N CYS A 176 14.55 -8.15 1.38
CA CYS A 176 13.75 -7.44 2.38
C CYS A 176 13.78 -8.11 3.77
N ALA A 177 13.91 -9.43 3.84
CA ALA A 177 14.08 -10.16 5.08
C ALA A 177 15.49 -9.98 5.65
N ASP A 178 16.50 -10.02 4.77
CA ASP A 178 17.93 -9.92 5.14
C ASP A 178 18.24 -8.54 5.73
N ILE A 179 17.74 -7.46 5.12
CA ILE A 179 17.98 -6.08 5.57
C ILE A 179 17.14 -5.69 6.79
N CYS A 180 16.10 -6.43 7.13
CA CYS A 180 15.18 -6.06 8.21
C CYS A 180 15.89 -6.08 9.58
N PRO A 181 16.08 -4.93 10.24
CA PRO A 181 16.85 -4.86 11.48
C PRO A 181 16.13 -5.56 12.65
N SER A 182 14.81 -5.53 12.67
CA SER A 182 13.99 -6.20 13.69
C SER A 182 13.67 -7.67 13.38
N LYS A 183 14.14 -8.20 12.22
CA LYS A 183 13.80 -9.54 11.75
C LYS A 183 12.27 -9.81 11.72
N ALA A 184 11.49 -8.77 11.51
CA ALA A 184 10.04 -8.85 11.39
C ALA A 184 9.59 -9.57 10.13
N ILE A 185 10.34 -9.44 9.01
CA ILE A 185 10.00 -10.05 7.72
C ILE A 185 10.54 -11.48 7.67
N ILE A 186 9.61 -12.46 7.60
CA ILE A 186 9.96 -13.90 7.59
C ILE A 186 10.50 -14.36 6.24
N GLY A 187 10.20 -13.64 5.15
CA GLY A 187 10.65 -14.00 3.80
C GLY A 187 9.75 -15.01 3.08
N LYS A 188 8.62 -15.39 3.67
CA LYS A 188 7.63 -16.29 3.07
C LYS A 188 6.81 -15.57 2.00
N ALA A 189 6.53 -16.25 0.88
CA ALA A 189 5.66 -15.73 -0.17
C ALA A 189 4.20 -15.63 0.31
N PHE A 190 3.44 -14.72 -0.30
CA PHE A 190 2.02 -14.57 -0.02
C PHE A 190 1.24 -15.80 -0.52
N ALA A 191 0.38 -16.34 0.33
CA ALA A 191 -0.67 -17.27 -0.04
C ALA A 191 -2.03 -16.73 0.43
N SER A 192 -3.05 -16.87 -0.41
CA SER A 192 -4.42 -16.44 -0.07
C SER A 192 -4.94 -17.26 1.12
N GLY A 193 -5.66 -16.60 2.03
CA GLY A 193 -6.22 -17.23 3.23
C GLY A 193 -5.24 -17.37 4.39
N GLU A 194 -3.94 -17.10 4.21
CA GLU A 194 -2.98 -17.13 5.33
C GLU A 194 -3.02 -15.84 6.14
N SER A 195 -2.89 -15.96 7.47
CA SER A 195 -2.68 -14.83 8.38
C SER A 195 -1.43 -14.04 8.01
N ARG A 196 -1.47 -12.71 8.22
CA ARG A 196 -0.32 -11.82 8.09
C ARG A 196 0.88 -12.31 8.90
N ASP A 197 0.64 -12.84 10.11
CA ASP A 197 1.69 -13.21 11.07
C ASP A 197 2.55 -14.40 10.59
N MET A 198 2.06 -15.17 9.61
CA MET A 198 2.86 -16.19 8.92
C MET A 198 3.98 -15.60 8.05
N ARG A 199 3.99 -14.29 7.81
CA ARG A 199 4.93 -13.59 6.93
C ARG A 199 5.59 -12.38 7.57
N LEU A 200 4.92 -11.75 8.54
CA LEU A 200 5.36 -10.52 9.19
C LEU A 200 5.04 -10.56 10.69
N LYS A 201 6.06 -10.51 11.51
CA LYS A 201 5.95 -10.25 12.96
C LYS A 201 5.78 -8.75 13.17
N ALA A 202 4.54 -8.25 13.05
CA ALA A 202 4.26 -6.82 13.03
C ALA A 202 4.74 -6.12 14.30
N ASN A 203 4.62 -6.76 15.47
CA ASN A 203 5.08 -6.23 16.74
C ASN A 203 6.59 -5.93 16.74
N HIS A 204 7.42 -6.82 16.17
CA HIS A 204 8.87 -6.55 16.09
C HIS A 204 9.19 -5.33 15.21
N CYS A 205 8.41 -5.09 14.15
CA CYS A 205 8.57 -3.90 13.31
C CYS A 205 8.17 -2.65 14.07
N ASP A 206 7.10 -2.72 14.83
CA ASP A 206 6.55 -1.63 15.64
C ASP A 206 7.49 -1.26 16.77
N GLU A 207 7.92 -2.22 17.60
CA GLU A 207 8.90 -2.06 18.68
C GLU A 207 10.18 -1.38 18.19
N TYR A 208 10.72 -1.83 17.05
CA TYR A 208 11.90 -1.19 16.45
C TYR A 208 11.62 0.26 16.03
N THR A 209 10.42 0.55 15.54
CA THR A 209 10.03 1.90 15.16
C THR A 209 9.88 2.79 16.40
N GLU A 210 9.28 2.27 17.48
CA GLU A 210 9.15 2.98 18.77
C GLU A 210 10.50 3.29 19.38
N GLU A 211 11.47 2.36 19.35
CA GLU A 211 12.84 2.62 19.80
C GLU A 211 13.49 3.77 19.01
N ARG A 212 13.30 3.79 17.70
CA ARG A 212 13.79 4.88 16.85
C ARG A 212 13.10 6.21 17.13
N ILE A 213 11.81 6.20 17.43
CA ILE A 213 11.04 7.41 17.81
C ILE A 213 11.64 8.04 19.08
N LYS A 214 12.09 7.26 20.05
CA LYS A 214 12.74 7.78 21.27
C LYS A 214 14.05 8.53 20.97
N VAL A 215 14.74 8.15 19.89
CA VAL A 215 16.05 8.74 19.52
C VAL A 215 15.89 9.88 18.53
N PHE A 216 15.03 9.74 17.54
CA PHE A 216 14.97 10.62 16.37
C PHE A 216 13.66 11.41 16.26
N GLY A 217 12.72 11.24 17.18
CA GLY A 217 11.35 11.72 17.05
C GLY A 217 10.55 10.82 16.09
N ASP A 218 9.42 11.31 15.58
CA ASP A 218 8.55 10.57 14.69
C ASP A 218 9.27 10.10 13.41
N VAL A 219 9.35 8.80 13.16
CA VAL A 219 10.13 8.18 12.09
C VAL A 219 9.40 7.02 11.41
N ASN A 220 9.82 6.73 10.18
CA ASN A 220 9.48 5.48 9.46
C ASN A 220 10.78 4.79 9.05
N CYS A 221 10.87 3.45 9.18
CA CYS A 221 12.08 2.72 8.82
C CYS A 221 12.32 2.70 7.29
N GLY A 222 11.41 2.14 6.50
CA GLY A 222 11.47 2.15 5.04
C GLY A 222 12.52 1.25 4.37
N LEU A 223 13.41 0.56 5.10
CA LEU A 223 14.48 -0.27 4.51
C LEU A 223 13.98 -1.38 3.59
N CYS A 224 12.83 -2.00 3.90
CA CYS A 224 12.21 -3.01 3.03
C CYS A 224 11.62 -2.43 1.73
N VAL A 225 11.34 -1.13 1.68
CA VAL A 225 10.98 -0.39 0.46
C VAL A 225 12.23 -0.11 -0.37
N HIS A 226 13.28 0.42 0.30
CA HIS A 226 14.55 0.76 -0.33
C HIS A 226 15.19 -0.40 -1.07
N VAL A 227 15.35 -1.56 -0.39
CA VAL A 227 16.15 -2.69 -0.90
C VAL A 227 15.47 -3.49 -2.02
N CYS A 228 14.15 -3.27 -2.24
CA CYS A 228 13.40 -4.08 -3.19
C CYS A 228 13.84 -3.81 -4.64
N PRO A 229 14.29 -4.84 -5.40
CA PRO A 229 14.80 -4.64 -6.75
C PRO A 229 13.71 -4.19 -7.73
N HIS A 230 12.44 -4.50 -7.46
CA HIS A 230 11.32 -4.07 -8.30
C HIS A 230 11.07 -2.55 -8.27
N GLY A 231 11.53 -1.83 -7.24
CA GLY A 231 11.33 -0.39 -7.09
C GLY A 231 12.47 0.48 -7.61
N SER A 232 13.68 -0.05 -7.71
CA SER A 232 14.88 0.73 -8.02
C SER A 232 15.17 0.74 -9.52
N LYS A 233 15.25 1.92 -10.14
CA LYS A 233 15.77 2.07 -11.51
C LYS A 233 17.25 1.65 -11.62
N ARG A 234 18.07 1.95 -10.60
CA ARG A 234 19.49 1.56 -10.55
C ARG A 234 19.65 0.04 -10.52
N LEU A 235 18.83 -0.66 -9.71
CA LEU A 235 18.90 -2.12 -9.60
C LEU A 235 18.31 -2.85 -10.81
N ARG A 236 17.44 -2.22 -11.60
CA ARG A 236 16.95 -2.78 -12.87
C ARG A 236 18.02 -2.79 -13.95
N ASN A 237 18.87 -1.77 -14.00
CA ASN A 237 19.96 -1.67 -14.98
C ASN A 237 21.12 -2.62 -14.70
N THR A 238 21.32 -3.07 -13.46
CA THR A 238 22.34 -4.06 -13.08
C THR A 238 21.88 -5.52 -13.24
N ALA A 239 20.59 -5.76 -13.47
CA ALA A 239 20.06 -7.11 -13.73
C ALA A 239 20.06 -7.49 -15.22
N HIS A 240 20.47 -6.57 -16.10
CA HIS A 240 20.60 -6.75 -17.55
C HIS A 240 22.03 -6.48 -18.07
N ALA A 241 23.04 -6.39 -17.18
CA ALA A 241 24.45 -6.29 -17.54
C ALA A 241 25.20 -7.59 -17.26
#